data_3629903adf1d5d329ac14ff9b18d9054
#
_entry.id   3629903adf1d5d329ac14ff9b18d9054
#
_cell.length_a   1.000
_cell.length_b   1.000
_cell.length_c   1.000
_cell.angle_alpha   90.00
_cell.angle_beta   90.00
_cell.angle_gamma   90.00
#
_symmetry.space_group_name_H-M   'P 1'
#
loop_
_entity.id
_entity.type
_entity.pdbx_description
1 polymer ?
#
loop_
_entity_poly.entity_id
_entity_poly.type
_entity_poly.pdbx_seq_one_letter_code
_entity_poly.pdbx_strand_id
1 'polypeptide(L)'
;AEAKTKGPNGPCGPCSEIHIDLRPELERQAIPGHELVNKDHPQVIEIWNNVFMQYNRKANGDLEPLPKQHVDTGMGFERLVRVVQGKTSNYDTDIFTPIISEISRISGIQYGAGQDTDVAMRVMADHIRTIAFSITDGQLPSNNKAGYVIRRILRRAVRYSYTFLNTREATMYRLVP
;
A
#
# COMPACT_ATOMS: atom_id res chain seq x y z
N ALA A 1 -19.63 4.69 23.22
CA ALA A 1 -20.79 3.82 22.96
C ALA A 1 -20.82 3.31 21.51
N GLU A 2 -20.38 4.07 20.52
CA GLU A 2 -20.36 3.63 19.11
C GLU A 2 -19.32 2.53 18.81
N ALA A 3 -18.24 2.46 19.58
CA ALA A 3 -17.19 1.44 19.39
C ALA A 3 -17.65 0.02 19.70
N LYS A 4 -18.73 -0.16 20.48
CA LYS A 4 -19.22 -1.48 20.89
C LYS A 4 -19.92 -2.27 19.78
N THR A 5 -20.43 -1.60 18.74
CA THR A 5 -21.28 -2.23 17.72
C THR A 5 -20.64 -2.37 16.34
N LYS A 6 -19.47 -1.76 16.12
CA LYS A 6 -18.78 -1.77 14.83
C LYS A 6 -17.39 -2.41 14.93
N GLY A 7 -17.13 -3.39 14.11
CA GLY A 7 -15.83 -4.03 13.97
C GLY A 7 -15.89 -5.56 14.04
N PRO A 8 -14.85 -6.25 13.58
CA PRO A 8 -14.75 -7.70 13.62
C PRO A 8 -14.63 -8.22 15.06
N ASN A 9 -15.04 -9.46 15.28
CA ASN A 9 -14.80 -10.17 16.55
C ASN A 9 -13.31 -10.47 16.71
N GLY A 10 -12.85 -10.47 17.96
CA GLY A 10 -11.47 -10.80 18.29
C GLY A 10 -10.77 -9.73 19.12
N PRO A 11 -9.44 -9.85 19.28
CA PRO A 11 -8.65 -8.88 20.04
C PRO A 11 -8.78 -7.46 19.45
N CYS A 12 -8.97 -6.48 20.33
CA CYS A 12 -9.18 -5.09 19.94
C CYS A 12 -8.81 -4.12 21.09
N GLY A 13 -8.71 -2.84 20.74
CA GLY A 13 -8.46 -1.75 21.68
C GLY A 13 -8.37 -0.40 20.98
N PRO A 14 -8.01 0.66 21.70
CA PRO A 14 -7.79 1.97 21.10
C PRO A 14 -6.58 1.94 20.16
N CYS A 15 -6.64 2.78 19.13
CA CYS A 15 -5.55 2.96 18.16
C CYS A 15 -4.89 4.32 18.34
N SER A 16 -3.62 4.39 18.01
CA SER A 16 -2.86 5.63 17.83
C SER A 16 -2.12 5.56 16.50
N GLU A 17 -2.07 6.67 15.77
CA GLU A 17 -1.43 6.74 14.45
C GLU A 17 -0.43 7.88 14.42
N ILE A 18 0.66 7.67 13.69
CA ILE A 18 1.61 8.73 13.37
C ILE A 18 1.39 9.13 11.92
N HIS A 19 1.01 10.38 11.72
CA HIS A 19 0.87 11.00 10.42
C HIS A 19 1.98 12.00 10.18
N ILE A 20 2.38 12.17 8.93
CA ILE A 20 3.31 13.20 8.51
C ILE A 20 2.68 14.07 7.43
N ASP A 21 2.93 15.37 7.52
CA ASP A 21 2.52 16.35 6.54
C ASP A 21 3.72 16.74 5.66
N LEU A 22 3.69 16.29 4.41
CA LEU A 22 4.73 16.50 3.41
C LEU A 22 4.45 17.73 2.52
N ARG A 23 3.41 18.52 2.83
CA ARG A 23 3.09 19.72 2.05
C ARG A 23 4.13 20.81 2.25
N PRO A 24 4.28 21.73 1.28
CA PRO A 24 5.05 22.95 1.44
C PRO A 24 4.60 23.78 2.64
N GLU A 25 5.53 24.52 3.23
CA GLU A 25 5.29 25.33 4.45
C GLU A 25 4.10 26.29 4.31
N LEU A 26 3.95 26.96 3.17
CA LEU A 26 2.85 27.88 2.93
C LEU A 26 1.47 27.19 3.00
N GLU A 27 1.37 25.98 2.49
CA GLU A 27 0.13 25.20 2.57
C GLU A 27 -0.16 24.75 4.01
N ARG A 28 0.89 24.39 4.77
CA ARG A 28 0.76 24.00 6.18
C ARG A 28 0.33 25.16 7.07
N GLN A 29 0.77 26.37 6.75
CA GLN A 29 0.34 27.58 7.46
C GLN A 29 -1.10 27.96 7.13
N ALA A 30 -1.56 27.73 5.90
CA ALA A 30 -2.93 28.02 5.50
C ALA A 30 -3.94 27.05 6.12
N ILE A 31 -3.62 25.74 6.13
CA ILE A 31 -4.44 24.69 6.72
C ILE A 31 -3.52 23.79 7.54
N PRO A 32 -3.62 23.77 8.88
CA PRO A 32 -2.80 22.91 9.72
C PRO A 32 -2.96 21.42 9.39
N GLY A 33 -1.85 20.67 9.42
CA GLY A 33 -1.85 19.24 9.01
C GLY A 33 -2.81 18.36 9.80
N HIS A 34 -3.03 18.67 11.10
CA HIS A 34 -3.94 17.90 11.94
C HIS A 34 -5.40 17.95 11.46
N GLU A 35 -5.80 18.99 10.74
CA GLU A 35 -7.13 19.10 10.16
C GLU A 35 -7.33 18.18 8.93
N LEU A 36 -6.23 17.71 8.35
CA LEU A 36 -6.21 16.85 7.17
C LEU A 36 -5.95 15.37 7.48
N VAL A 37 -5.71 15.05 8.75
CA VAL A 37 -5.58 13.67 9.20
C VAL A 37 -6.86 12.89 8.88
N ASN A 38 -6.71 11.72 8.23
CA ASN A 38 -7.82 10.85 7.79
C ASN A 38 -8.84 11.55 6.85
N LYS A 39 -8.37 12.54 6.06
CA LYS A 39 -9.16 13.24 5.02
C LYS A 39 -8.74 12.87 3.59
N ASP A 40 -8.03 11.75 3.41
CA ASP A 40 -7.53 11.28 2.11
C ASP A 40 -6.62 12.29 1.37
N HIS A 41 -5.95 13.17 2.12
CA HIS A 41 -5.02 14.11 1.50
C HIS A 41 -3.72 13.42 1.07
N PRO A 42 -3.29 13.54 -0.22
CA PRO A 42 -2.18 12.77 -0.77
C PRO A 42 -0.81 13.07 -0.14
N GLN A 43 -0.66 14.19 0.56
CA GLN A 43 0.57 14.61 1.22
C GLN A 43 0.49 14.63 2.76
N VAL A 44 -0.68 14.32 3.36
CA VAL A 44 -0.84 14.12 4.81
C VAL A 44 -1.12 12.64 5.02
N ILE A 45 -0.07 11.89 5.29
CA ILE A 45 -0.11 10.42 5.22
C ILE A 45 0.17 9.79 6.57
N GLU A 46 -0.58 8.75 6.89
CA GLU A 46 -0.26 7.83 7.98
C GLU A 46 0.99 7.03 7.61
N ILE A 47 1.97 6.99 8.52
CA ILE A 47 3.18 6.17 8.38
C ILE A 47 3.24 5.01 9.36
N TRP A 48 2.57 5.13 10.50
CA TRP A 48 2.62 4.12 11.56
C TRP A 48 1.28 4.03 12.29
N ASN A 49 0.75 2.82 12.41
CA ASN A 49 -0.44 2.50 13.20
C ASN A 49 -0.07 1.63 14.41
N ASN A 50 -0.63 1.93 15.56
CA ASN A 50 -0.47 1.18 16.78
C ASN A 50 -1.84 0.85 17.38
N VAL A 51 -2.14 -0.43 17.58
CA VAL A 51 -3.36 -0.91 18.21
C VAL A 51 -3.03 -1.44 19.61
N PHE A 52 -3.59 -0.82 20.63
CA PHE A 52 -3.40 -1.23 22.03
C PHE A 52 -4.47 -2.27 22.38
N MET A 53 -4.21 -3.54 22.10
CA MET A 53 -5.16 -4.64 22.32
C MET A 53 -5.34 -4.91 23.81
N GLN A 54 -6.51 -4.54 24.32
CA GLN A 54 -6.90 -4.65 25.73
C GLN A 54 -8.11 -5.56 25.93
N TYR A 55 -8.89 -5.75 24.86
CA TYR A 55 -10.18 -6.43 24.94
C TYR A 55 -10.31 -7.49 23.84
N ASN A 56 -11.17 -8.47 24.10
CA ASN A 56 -11.70 -9.39 23.09
C ASN A 56 -13.16 -9.01 22.80
N ARG A 57 -13.45 -8.63 21.55
CA ARG A 57 -14.80 -8.32 21.09
C ARG A 57 -15.54 -9.61 20.76
N LYS A 58 -16.70 -9.81 21.40
CA LYS A 58 -17.59 -10.94 21.14
C LYS A 58 -18.60 -10.64 20.03
N ALA A 59 -19.28 -11.70 19.57
CA ALA A 59 -20.29 -11.58 18.49
C ALA A 59 -21.48 -10.69 18.87
N ASN A 60 -21.81 -10.56 20.14
CA ASN A 60 -22.85 -9.68 20.66
C ASN A 60 -22.37 -8.22 20.86
N GLY A 61 -21.11 -7.92 20.51
CA GLY A 61 -20.49 -6.61 20.64
C GLY A 61 -19.87 -6.31 22.01
N ASP A 62 -19.99 -7.20 22.99
CA ASP A 62 -19.38 -7.03 24.31
C ASP A 62 -17.85 -7.08 24.23
N LEU A 63 -17.20 -6.29 25.10
CA LEU A 63 -15.77 -6.23 25.25
C LEU A 63 -15.36 -6.90 26.55
N GLU A 64 -14.64 -8.01 26.45
CA GLU A 64 -14.04 -8.67 27.62
C GLU A 64 -12.56 -8.28 27.71
N PRO A 65 -12.05 -7.92 28.91
CA PRO A 65 -10.63 -7.69 29.10
C PRO A 65 -9.79 -8.91 28.69
N LEU A 66 -8.70 -8.69 27.97
CA LEU A 66 -7.71 -9.73 27.69
C LEU A 66 -6.89 -10.04 28.96
N PRO A 67 -6.45 -11.29 29.16
CA PRO A 67 -5.61 -11.69 30.30
C PRO A 67 -4.28 -10.91 30.34
N LYS A 68 -3.79 -10.49 29.19
CA LYS A 68 -2.61 -9.63 29.00
C LYS A 68 -2.89 -8.60 27.91
N GLN A 69 -2.32 -7.41 28.08
CA GLN A 69 -2.36 -6.36 27.09
C GLN A 69 -1.23 -6.53 26.09
N HIS A 70 -1.51 -6.21 24.82
CA HIS A 70 -0.57 -6.33 23.72
C HIS A 70 -0.61 -5.08 22.85
N VAL A 71 0.47 -4.82 22.14
CA VAL A 71 0.51 -3.80 21.10
C VAL A 71 0.69 -4.51 19.78
N ASP A 72 -0.27 -4.31 18.87
CA ASP A 72 -0.12 -4.67 17.44
C ASP A 72 0.26 -3.41 16.69
N THR A 73 1.38 -3.46 15.98
CA THR A 73 1.93 -2.27 15.34
C THR A 73 2.29 -2.56 13.89
N GLY A 74 1.96 -1.61 13.02
CA GLY A 74 2.28 -1.69 11.60
C GLY A 74 2.80 -0.36 11.05
N MET A 75 4.01 -0.39 10.50
CA MET A 75 4.61 0.77 9.83
C MET A 75 4.64 0.53 8.32
N GLY A 76 4.14 1.49 7.56
CA GLY A 76 4.18 1.43 6.09
C GLY A 76 5.60 1.63 5.57
N PHE A 77 6.26 0.55 5.13
CA PHE A 77 7.64 0.60 4.65
C PHE A 77 7.84 1.62 3.52
N GLU A 78 7.04 1.53 2.46
CA GLU A 78 7.11 2.43 1.31
C GLU A 78 6.76 3.88 1.67
N ARG A 79 5.81 4.07 2.59
CA ARG A 79 5.46 5.41 3.10
C ARG A 79 6.61 6.01 3.90
N LEU A 80 7.26 5.22 4.76
CA LEU A 80 8.42 5.67 5.52
C LEU A 80 9.60 6.03 4.60
N VAL A 81 9.91 5.18 3.62
CA VAL A 81 10.97 5.45 2.63
C VAL A 81 10.69 6.74 1.85
N ARG A 82 9.44 6.94 1.42
CA ARG A 82 9.01 8.19 0.78
C ARG A 82 9.34 9.42 1.63
N VAL A 83 9.02 9.36 2.92
CA VAL A 83 9.30 10.45 3.88
C VAL A 83 10.80 10.69 4.03
N VAL A 84 11.57 9.62 4.27
CA VAL A 84 13.03 9.71 4.47
C VAL A 84 13.74 10.25 3.22
N GLN A 85 13.27 9.90 2.04
CA GLN A 85 13.82 10.37 0.77
C GLN A 85 13.24 11.72 0.31
N GLY A 86 12.33 12.32 1.06
CA GLY A 86 11.71 13.61 0.72
C GLY A 86 10.92 13.57 -0.60
N LYS A 87 10.27 12.43 -0.92
CA LYS A 87 9.51 12.25 -2.16
C LYS A 87 8.04 12.56 -1.99
N THR A 88 7.39 12.99 -3.06
CA THR A 88 5.94 13.28 -3.08
C THR A 88 5.08 12.07 -3.42
N SER A 89 5.69 10.99 -3.93
CA SER A 89 5.03 9.71 -4.22
C SER A 89 5.92 8.54 -3.78
N ASN A 90 5.30 7.45 -3.33
CA ASN A 90 6.02 6.20 -3.05
C ASN A 90 6.77 5.69 -4.29
N TYR A 91 6.19 5.92 -5.48
CA TYR A 91 6.72 5.47 -6.76
C TYR A 91 7.95 6.25 -7.25
N ASP A 92 8.26 7.38 -6.61
CA ASP A 92 9.44 8.20 -6.92
C ASP A 92 10.65 7.83 -6.03
N THR A 93 10.50 6.80 -5.19
CA THR A 93 11.56 6.29 -4.34
C THR A 93 12.45 5.28 -5.10
N ASP A 94 13.63 5.03 -4.57
CA ASP A 94 14.58 4.05 -5.11
C ASP A 94 14.06 2.60 -5.12
N ILE A 95 13.00 2.31 -4.37
CA ILE A 95 12.31 1.02 -4.39
C ILE A 95 11.62 0.78 -5.73
N PHE A 96 11.00 1.81 -6.30
CA PHE A 96 10.15 1.69 -7.48
C PHE A 96 10.78 2.24 -8.76
N THR A 97 11.62 3.28 -8.67
CA THR A 97 12.19 3.93 -9.86
C THR A 97 12.96 2.99 -10.77
N PRO A 98 13.75 1.99 -10.30
CA PRO A 98 14.42 1.06 -11.19
C PRO A 98 13.43 0.18 -11.98
N ILE A 99 12.37 -0.29 -11.31
CA ILE A 99 11.34 -1.13 -11.93
C ILE A 99 10.56 -0.33 -12.96
N ILE A 100 10.15 0.90 -12.63
CA ILE A 100 9.43 1.80 -13.53
C ILE A 100 10.30 2.15 -14.75
N SER A 101 11.59 2.39 -14.55
CA SER A 101 12.52 2.65 -15.65
C SER A 101 12.63 1.45 -16.59
N GLU A 102 12.65 0.23 -16.08
CA GLU A 102 12.68 -0.97 -16.91
C GLU A 102 11.34 -1.19 -17.64
N ILE A 103 10.20 -0.91 -16.98
CA ILE A 103 8.89 -0.92 -17.66
C ILE A 103 8.86 0.09 -18.80
N SER A 104 9.38 1.31 -18.59
CA SER A 104 9.50 2.33 -19.63
C SER A 104 10.34 1.84 -20.80
N ARG A 105 11.49 1.20 -20.52
CA ARG A 105 12.36 0.64 -21.54
C ARG A 105 11.69 -0.48 -22.37
N ILE A 106 10.94 -1.36 -21.70
CA ILE A 106 10.24 -2.48 -22.36
C ILE A 106 9.07 -1.99 -23.21
N SER A 107 8.29 -1.02 -22.71
CA SER A 107 7.11 -0.51 -23.39
C SER A 107 7.42 0.55 -24.45
N GLY A 108 8.61 1.18 -24.37
CA GLY A 108 8.95 2.34 -25.20
C GLY A 108 8.21 3.63 -24.81
N ILE A 109 7.48 3.63 -23.69
CA ILE A 109 6.71 4.78 -23.19
C ILE A 109 7.46 5.36 -21.99
N GLN A 110 7.69 6.66 -21.98
CA GLN A 110 8.35 7.32 -20.87
C GLN A 110 7.38 7.52 -19.71
N TYR A 111 7.83 7.25 -18.46
CA TYR A 111 7.10 7.60 -17.25
C TYR A 111 6.95 9.13 -17.13
N GLY A 112 5.75 9.61 -16.86
CA GLY A 112 5.39 11.04 -16.91
C GLY A 112 4.76 11.47 -18.24
N ALA A 113 4.61 10.57 -19.22
CA ALA A 113 4.02 10.91 -20.52
C ALA A 113 2.49 11.05 -20.49
N GLY A 114 1.82 10.40 -19.54
CA GLY A 114 0.37 10.47 -19.40
C GLY A 114 -0.17 9.76 -18.19
N GLN A 115 -1.31 10.22 -17.68
CA GLN A 115 -1.90 9.71 -16.45
C GLN A 115 -2.16 8.20 -16.50
N ASP A 116 -2.77 7.69 -17.55
CA ASP A 116 -3.15 6.27 -17.65
C ASP A 116 -1.92 5.37 -17.79
N THR A 117 -0.92 5.79 -18.56
CA THR A 117 0.35 5.09 -18.71
C THR A 117 1.14 5.05 -17.41
N ASP A 118 1.18 6.16 -16.68
CA ASP A 118 1.86 6.26 -15.39
C ASP A 118 1.20 5.37 -14.34
N VAL A 119 -0.13 5.37 -14.28
CA VAL A 119 -0.89 4.45 -13.41
C VAL A 119 -0.59 3.00 -13.77
N ALA A 120 -0.54 2.66 -15.05
CA ALA A 120 -0.22 1.30 -15.48
C ALA A 120 1.19 0.88 -15.06
N MET A 121 2.20 1.75 -15.20
CA MET A 121 3.57 1.48 -14.77
C MET A 121 3.66 1.30 -13.25
N ARG A 122 2.96 2.13 -12.47
CA ARG A 122 2.89 2.01 -11.02
C ARG A 122 2.23 0.69 -10.59
N VAL A 123 1.12 0.31 -11.23
CA VAL A 123 0.44 -0.98 -10.97
C VAL A 123 1.37 -2.15 -11.28
N MET A 124 2.09 -2.11 -12.39
CA MET A 124 3.03 -3.18 -12.72
C MET A 124 4.18 -3.27 -11.72
N ALA A 125 4.78 -2.14 -11.35
CA ALA A 125 5.89 -2.08 -10.42
C ALA A 125 5.51 -2.56 -9.01
N ASP A 126 4.36 -2.15 -8.51
CA ASP A 126 3.80 -2.61 -7.23
C ASP A 126 3.50 -4.11 -7.26
N HIS A 127 2.83 -4.55 -8.30
CA HIS A 127 2.36 -5.94 -8.40
C HIS A 127 3.48 -6.94 -8.62
N ILE A 128 4.54 -6.60 -9.40
CA ILE A 128 5.67 -7.51 -9.57
C ILE A 128 6.42 -7.73 -8.26
N ARG A 129 6.59 -6.69 -7.44
CA ARG A 129 7.18 -6.84 -6.11
C ARG A 129 6.33 -7.77 -5.22
N THR A 130 5.02 -7.49 -5.15
CA THR A 130 4.08 -8.34 -4.37
C THR A 130 4.17 -9.80 -4.80
N ILE A 131 4.18 -10.07 -6.10
CA ILE A 131 4.23 -11.43 -6.65
C ILE A 131 5.57 -12.10 -6.34
N ALA A 132 6.68 -11.41 -6.58
CA ALA A 132 8.02 -11.93 -6.35
C ALA A 132 8.24 -12.31 -4.88
N PHE A 133 7.91 -11.42 -3.95
CA PHE A 133 8.01 -11.69 -2.52
C PHE A 133 7.08 -12.84 -2.08
N SER A 134 5.83 -12.87 -2.57
CA SER A 134 4.90 -13.95 -2.24
C SER A 134 5.42 -15.31 -2.71
N ILE A 135 6.00 -15.38 -3.92
CA ILE A 135 6.58 -16.62 -4.45
C ILE A 135 7.80 -17.04 -3.62
N THR A 136 8.64 -16.09 -3.24
CA THR A 136 9.81 -16.34 -2.39
C THR A 136 9.41 -16.91 -1.02
N ASP A 137 8.27 -16.44 -0.48
CA ASP A 137 7.69 -16.95 0.77
C ASP A 137 6.91 -18.27 0.58
N GLY A 138 6.97 -18.88 -0.61
CA GLY A 138 6.34 -20.16 -0.92
C GLY A 138 4.87 -20.07 -1.33
N GLN A 139 4.32 -18.88 -1.54
CA GLN A 139 2.94 -18.69 -1.95
C GLN A 139 2.83 -18.55 -3.48
N LEU A 140 2.52 -19.64 -4.17
CA LEU A 140 2.38 -19.64 -5.63
C LEU A 140 0.99 -19.18 -6.08
N PRO A 141 0.87 -18.52 -7.25
CA PRO A 141 -0.42 -18.25 -7.87
C PRO A 141 -1.22 -19.53 -8.10
N SER A 142 -2.47 -19.56 -7.66
CA SER A 142 -3.34 -20.74 -7.80
C SER A 142 -4.81 -20.37 -8.00
N ASN A 143 -5.70 -21.38 -8.00
CA ASN A 143 -7.14 -21.18 -8.20
C ASN A 143 -7.92 -20.95 -6.89
N ASN A 144 -7.29 -21.09 -5.73
CA ASN A 144 -7.94 -21.03 -4.43
C ASN A 144 -7.07 -20.34 -3.37
N LYS A 145 -7.68 -19.99 -2.23
CA LYS A 145 -7.03 -19.42 -1.03
C LYS A 145 -6.12 -18.21 -1.37
N ALA A 146 -5.00 -18.09 -0.68
CA ALA A 146 -4.03 -17.01 -0.89
C ALA A 146 -3.47 -16.97 -2.32
N GLY A 147 -3.21 -18.12 -2.92
CA GLY A 147 -2.71 -18.21 -4.29
C GLY A 147 -3.68 -17.63 -5.34
N TYR A 148 -4.99 -17.66 -5.08
CA TYR A 148 -5.96 -16.99 -5.94
C TYR A 148 -5.82 -15.48 -5.93
N VAL A 149 -5.52 -14.90 -4.76
CA VAL A 149 -5.27 -13.45 -4.64
C VAL A 149 -4.03 -13.06 -5.45
N ILE A 150 -2.93 -13.80 -5.30
CA ILE A 150 -1.69 -13.57 -6.06
C ILE A 150 -1.94 -13.68 -7.57
N ARG A 151 -2.70 -14.70 -7.99
CA ARG A 151 -3.10 -14.85 -9.39
C ARG A 151 -3.90 -13.64 -9.90
N ARG A 152 -4.82 -13.10 -9.10
CA ARG A 152 -5.58 -11.89 -9.49
C ARG A 152 -4.67 -10.68 -9.64
N ILE A 153 -3.70 -10.50 -8.73
CA ILE A 153 -2.70 -9.44 -8.79
C ILE A 153 -1.90 -9.54 -10.09
N LEU A 154 -1.38 -10.74 -10.41
CA LEU A 154 -0.65 -10.99 -11.65
C LEU A 154 -1.50 -10.65 -12.88
N ARG A 155 -2.72 -11.15 -12.94
CA ARG A 155 -3.63 -10.90 -14.07
C ARG A 155 -3.96 -9.41 -14.22
N ARG A 156 -4.07 -8.68 -13.12
CA ARG A 156 -4.27 -7.23 -13.14
C ARG A 156 -3.08 -6.52 -13.77
N ALA A 157 -1.86 -6.85 -13.35
CA ALA A 157 -0.64 -6.27 -13.91
C ALA A 157 -0.54 -6.53 -15.43
N VAL A 158 -0.75 -7.78 -15.86
CA VAL A 158 -0.75 -8.14 -17.28
C VAL A 158 -1.82 -7.37 -18.07
N ARG A 159 -3.03 -7.21 -17.52
CA ARG A 159 -4.09 -6.44 -18.16
C ARG A 159 -3.71 -4.97 -18.34
N TYR A 160 -3.13 -4.35 -17.30
CA TYR A 160 -2.68 -2.95 -17.38
C TYR A 160 -1.57 -2.76 -18.41
N SER A 161 -0.59 -3.67 -18.44
CA SER A 161 0.48 -3.69 -19.43
C SER A 161 -0.09 -3.76 -20.86
N TYR A 162 -1.00 -4.68 -21.11
CA TYR A 162 -1.63 -4.85 -22.42
C TYR A 162 -2.47 -3.63 -22.84
N THR A 163 -3.29 -3.11 -21.91
CA THR A 163 -4.30 -2.07 -22.23
C THR A 163 -3.67 -0.70 -22.41
N PHE A 164 -2.73 -0.34 -21.55
CA PHE A 164 -2.23 1.04 -21.46
C PHE A 164 -0.80 1.20 -21.99
N LEU A 165 0.01 0.13 -21.98
CA LEU A 165 1.39 0.18 -22.44
C LEU A 165 1.60 -0.54 -23.78
N ASN A 166 0.52 -1.00 -24.40
CA ASN A 166 0.52 -1.68 -25.70
C ASN A 166 1.49 -2.87 -25.80
N THR A 167 1.78 -3.52 -24.69
CA THR A 167 2.67 -4.69 -24.68
C THR A 167 1.88 -5.93 -25.08
N ARG A 168 2.27 -6.58 -26.18
CA ARG A 168 1.57 -7.74 -26.75
C ARG A 168 2.14 -9.08 -26.30
N GLU A 169 3.34 -9.06 -25.72
CA GLU A 169 4.07 -10.23 -25.25
C GLU A 169 4.03 -10.33 -23.73
N ALA A 170 4.45 -11.47 -23.20
CA ALA A 170 4.65 -11.63 -21.77
C ALA A 170 5.81 -10.73 -21.31
N THR A 171 5.52 -9.78 -20.43
CA THR A 171 6.49 -8.76 -19.99
C THR A 171 6.87 -8.88 -18.53
N MET A 172 5.99 -9.40 -17.67
CA MET A 172 6.20 -9.39 -16.23
C MET A 172 7.46 -10.13 -15.78
N TYR A 173 7.80 -11.25 -16.42
CA TYR A 173 9.01 -12.02 -16.08
C TYR A 173 10.31 -11.25 -16.39
N ARG A 174 10.27 -10.31 -17.33
CA ARG A 174 11.43 -9.49 -17.72
C ARG A 174 11.78 -8.41 -16.68
N LEU A 175 10.87 -8.19 -15.72
CA LEU A 175 11.07 -7.24 -14.63
C LEU A 175 11.75 -7.88 -13.40
N VAL A 176 11.97 -9.19 -13.46
CA VAL A 176 12.70 -9.93 -12.43
C VAL A 176 14.11 -10.14 -12.97
N PRO A 177 15.14 -9.62 -12.28
CA PRO A 177 16.55 -9.77 -12.68
C PRO A 177 17.03 -11.21 -12.59
#